data_dbe3c012bbee1186065c0dd6ccf5e262
#
_entry.id   dbe3c012bbee1186065c0dd6ccf5e262
#
_cell.length_a   1.000
_cell.length_b   1.000
_cell.length_c   1.000
_cell.angle_alpha   90.00
_cell.angle_beta   90.00
_cell.angle_gamma   90.00
#
_symmetry.space_group_name_H-M   'P 1'
#
loop_
_entity.id
_entity.type
_entity.pdbx_description
1 polymer ?
#
loop_
_entity_poly.entity_id
_entity_poly.type
_entity_poly.pdbx_seq_one_letter_code
_entity_poly.pdbx_strand_id
1 'polypeptide(L)'
;MTFDFPDDDIRMSNYVTDRMEDIAKALKPREYVFSRRTKPYSTVPYQSTPNTGGVIMGADPKTSAINKYLQSWDVPNVFVIGSPAFPQNAGYNPAPWGRSPISPPMRSFQNI
;
A
#
# COMPACT_ATOMS: atom_id res chain seq x y z
N MET A 1 9.21 9.84 12.58
CA MET A 1 8.41 8.62 12.32
C MET A 1 9.39 7.46 12.31
N THR A 2 9.12 6.44 13.10
CA THR A 2 9.93 5.21 13.10
C THR A 2 9.17 4.15 12.32
N PHE A 3 9.79 3.56 11.32
CA PHE A 3 9.20 2.52 10.48
C PHE A 3 10.26 1.47 10.13
N ASP A 4 9.86 0.21 10.16
CA ASP A 4 10.62 -0.91 9.60
C ASP A 4 9.65 -1.98 9.10
N PHE A 5 10.13 -2.89 8.27
CA PHE A 5 9.32 -4.02 7.79
C PHE A 5 9.12 -5.05 8.91
N PRO A 6 7.89 -5.53 9.14
CA PRO A 6 7.64 -6.71 9.95
C PRO A 6 8.44 -7.92 9.45
N ASP A 7 8.77 -8.85 10.34
CA ASP A 7 9.53 -10.05 9.97
C ASP A 7 8.79 -10.93 8.96
N ASP A 8 7.45 -10.93 9.01
CA ASP A 8 6.61 -11.65 8.06
C ASP A 8 6.72 -11.10 6.64
N ASP A 9 6.81 -9.77 6.49
CA ASP A 9 7.01 -9.13 5.19
C ASP A 9 8.37 -9.50 4.60
N ILE A 10 9.41 -9.54 5.44
CA ILE A 10 10.75 -9.97 5.01
C ILE A 10 10.74 -11.44 4.58
N ARG A 11 10.10 -12.32 5.36
CA ARG A 11 9.98 -13.76 5.01
C ARG A 11 9.22 -13.96 3.70
N MET A 12 8.08 -13.26 3.53
CA MET A 12 7.29 -13.29 2.31
C MET A 12 8.09 -12.79 1.11
N SER A 13 8.77 -11.65 1.25
CA SER A 13 9.61 -11.08 0.20
C SER A 13 10.71 -12.03 -0.24
N ASN A 14 11.40 -12.68 0.70
CA ASN A 14 12.43 -13.67 0.40
C ASN A 14 11.86 -14.89 -0.32
N TYR A 15 10.74 -15.44 0.16
CA TYR A 15 10.08 -16.57 -0.49
C TYR A 15 9.69 -16.25 -1.94
N VAL A 16 9.08 -15.10 -2.18
CA VAL A 16 8.71 -14.66 -3.53
C VAL A 16 9.95 -14.49 -4.41
N THR A 17 11.02 -13.89 -3.87
CA THR A 17 12.27 -13.70 -4.61
C THR A 17 12.89 -15.04 -5.00
N ASP A 18 12.90 -16.04 -4.11
CA ASP A 18 13.40 -17.39 -4.42
C ASP A 18 12.59 -18.03 -5.57
N ARG A 19 11.26 -17.89 -5.55
CA ARG A 19 10.41 -18.40 -6.66
C ARG A 19 10.68 -17.68 -7.98
N MET A 20 10.88 -16.36 -7.93
CA MET A 20 11.25 -15.60 -9.12
C MET A 20 12.64 -15.99 -9.66
N GLU A 21 13.57 -16.29 -8.78
CA GLU A 21 14.90 -16.81 -9.14
C GLU A 21 14.81 -18.17 -9.84
N ASP A 22 13.97 -19.08 -9.34
CA ASP A 22 13.73 -20.38 -9.97
C ASP A 22 13.16 -20.22 -11.40
N ILE A 23 12.21 -19.28 -11.57
CA ILE A 23 11.64 -18.96 -12.88
C ILE A 23 12.72 -18.38 -13.81
N ALA A 24 13.54 -17.45 -13.31
CA ALA A 24 14.61 -16.87 -14.11
C ALA A 24 15.63 -17.93 -14.55
N LYS A 25 16.01 -18.83 -13.68
CA LYS A 25 16.92 -19.95 -14.04
C LYS A 25 16.33 -20.85 -15.12
N ALA A 26 15.02 -21.12 -15.04
CA ALA A 26 14.32 -21.93 -16.05
C ALA A 26 14.27 -21.24 -17.43
N LEU A 27 14.14 -19.91 -17.47
CA LEU A 27 14.12 -19.10 -18.67
C LEU A 27 15.52 -18.93 -19.30
N LYS A 28 16.60 -19.22 -18.56
CA LYS A 28 18.00 -19.09 -18.99
C LYS A 28 18.32 -17.73 -19.62
N PRO A 29 18.01 -16.62 -18.98
CA PRO A 29 18.38 -15.31 -19.50
C PRO A 29 19.90 -15.12 -19.50
N ARG A 30 20.39 -14.19 -20.33
CA ARG A 30 21.80 -13.88 -20.37
C ARG A 30 22.34 -13.34 -19.04
N GLU A 31 21.51 -12.49 -18.41
CA GLU A 31 21.80 -11.89 -17.10
C GLU A 31 20.49 -11.67 -16.34
N TYR A 32 20.54 -11.75 -15.01
CA TYR A 32 19.43 -11.33 -14.14
C TYR A 32 19.96 -10.81 -12.80
N VAL A 33 19.22 -9.88 -12.22
CA VAL A 33 19.51 -9.32 -10.90
C VAL A 33 18.24 -9.30 -10.07
N PHE A 34 18.31 -9.76 -8.82
CA PHE A 34 17.24 -9.64 -7.84
C PHE A 34 17.71 -8.78 -6.67
N SER A 35 16.82 -7.86 -6.24
CA SER A 35 17.01 -7.09 -5.03
C SER A 35 16.12 -7.66 -3.93
N ARG A 36 16.75 -8.08 -2.82
CA ARG A 36 16.03 -8.55 -1.62
C ARG A 36 15.77 -7.39 -0.67
N ARG A 37 14.63 -7.43 0.01
CA ARG A 37 14.36 -6.48 1.09
C ARG A 37 15.29 -6.73 2.26
N THR A 38 15.77 -5.67 2.86
CA THR A 38 16.68 -5.72 4.00
C THR A 38 16.17 -4.85 5.15
N LYS A 39 16.66 -5.14 6.35
CA LYS A 39 16.50 -4.28 7.53
C LYS A 39 17.82 -3.58 7.86
N PRO A 40 17.77 -2.37 8.44
CA PRO A 40 16.59 -1.53 8.64
C PRO A 40 16.04 -1.00 7.31
N TYR A 41 14.80 -0.51 7.33
CA TYR A 41 14.18 0.15 6.17
C TYR A 41 15.06 1.30 5.68
N SER A 42 15.23 1.39 4.38
CA SER A 42 15.97 2.46 3.73
C SER A 42 15.18 3.04 2.55
N THR A 43 15.33 4.32 2.34
CA THR A 43 14.87 5.00 1.13
C THR A 43 15.92 4.97 0.01
N VAL A 44 17.11 4.40 0.29
CA VAL A 44 18.21 4.30 -0.68
C VAL A 44 18.81 2.88 -0.61
N PRO A 45 18.51 2.02 -1.58
CA PRO A 45 17.54 2.18 -2.66
C PRO A 45 16.11 2.20 -2.14
N TYR A 46 15.21 2.87 -2.85
CA TYR A 46 13.80 2.92 -2.48
C TYR A 46 13.16 1.53 -2.60
N GLN A 47 12.71 1.00 -1.47
CA GLN A 47 12.35 -0.43 -1.37
C GLN A 47 10.88 -0.73 -1.60
N SER A 48 10.01 0.27 -1.57
CA SER A 48 8.56 0.06 -1.73
C SER A 48 7.86 1.26 -2.35
N THR A 49 7.05 0.97 -3.37
CA THR A 49 6.16 1.94 -4.01
C THR A 49 5.14 1.18 -4.88
N PRO A 50 3.89 1.66 -5.04
CA PRO A 50 3.26 2.80 -4.38
C PRO A 50 3.01 2.54 -2.88
N ASN A 51 3.15 3.58 -2.05
CA ASN A 51 2.81 3.49 -0.63
C ASN A 51 1.32 3.73 -0.43
N THR A 52 0.72 2.99 0.51
CA THR A 52 -0.70 3.08 0.84
C THR A 52 -0.91 2.96 2.35
N GLY A 53 -2.13 3.19 2.81
CA GLY A 53 -2.51 2.85 4.19
C GLY A 53 -2.07 3.81 5.28
N GLY A 54 -1.48 4.96 4.95
CA GLY A 54 -1.04 5.92 5.96
C GLY A 54 -2.18 6.64 6.69
N VAL A 55 -3.39 6.65 6.10
CA VAL A 55 -4.61 7.27 6.66
C VAL A 55 -5.80 6.35 6.32
N ILE A 56 -5.81 5.15 6.88
CA ILE A 56 -6.77 4.12 6.51
C ILE A 56 -8.21 4.49 6.83
N MET A 57 -9.12 4.12 5.92
CA MET A 57 -10.55 4.23 6.16
C MET A 57 -11.06 3.05 7.00
N GLY A 58 -12.11 3.30 7.77
CA GLY A 58 -12.77 2.28 8.56
C GLY A 58 -14.12 2.71 9.11
N ALA A 59 -14.78 1.79 9.81
CA ALA A 59 -16.07 2.02 10.45
C ALA A 59 -15.95 2.54 11.88
N ASP A 60 -14.79 2.38 12.51
CA ASP A 60 -14.55 2.73 13.91
C ASP A 60 -13.43 3.78 14.01
N PRO A 61 -13.69 4.95 14.62
CA PRO A 61 -12.69 6.00 14.81
C PRO A 61 -11.50 5.57 15.70
N LYS A 62 -11.63 4.51 16.48
CA LYS A 62 -10.54 3.99 17.31
C LYS A 62 -9.50 3.22 16.49
N THR A 63 -9.87 2.72 15.31
CA THR A 63 -9.02 1.85 14.49
C THR A 63 -8.77 2.41 13.09
N SER A 64 -9.35 3.58 12.77
CA SER A 64 -9.20 4.23 11.47
C SER A 64 -9.07 5.75 11.61
N ALA A 65 -8.42 6.37 10.66
CA ALA A 65 -8.25 7.82 10.63
C ALA A 65 -9.39 8.56 9.93
N ILE A 66 -10.07 7.88 8.99
CA ILE A 66 -11.17 8.42 8.20
C ILE A 66 -12.32 7.42 8.10
N ASN A 67 -13.51 7.94 7.85
CA ASN A 67 -14.72 7.14 7.66
C ASN A 67 -14.88 6.67 6.19
N LYS A 68 -15.96 5.93 5.92
CA LYS A 68 -16.29 5.43 4.57
C LYS A 68 -16.52 6.52 3.50
N TYR A 69 -16.65 7.77 3.92
CA TYR A 69 -16.79 8.93 3.03
C TYR A 69 -15.46 9.65 2.81
N LEU A 70 -14.34 9.05 3.25
CA LEU A 70 -13.00 9.61 3.19
C LEU A 70 -12.82 10.86 4.07
N GLN A 71 -13.75 11.12 4.98
CA GLN A 71 -13.77 12.26 5.89
C GLN A 71 -13.03 11.90 7.19
N SER A 72 -12.18 12.80 7.66
CA SER A 72 -11.48 12.65 8.95
C SER A 72 -12.48 12.56 10.11
N TRP A 73 -12.21 11.68 11.06
CA TRP A 73 -12.97 11.58 12.28
C TRP A 73 -12.74 12.78 13.20
N ASP A 74 -11.49 13.26 13.26
CA ASP A 74 -11.09 14.35 14.17
C ASP A 74 -11.38 15.73 13.59
N VAL A 75 -11.32 15.87 12.25
CA VAL A 75 -11.47 17.16 11.56
C VAL A 75 -12.51 17.01 10.43
N PRO A 76 -13.80 17.28 10.70
CA PRO A 76 -14.90 16.96 9.79
C PRO A 76 -14.86 17.63 8.42
N ASN A 77 -14.11 18.72 8.26
CA ASN A 77 -13.93 19.41 6.99
C ASN A 77 -12.69 18.96 6.19
N VAL A 78 -11.99 17.92 6.66
CA VAL A 78 -10.84 17.34 5.97
C VAL A 78 -11.23 16.02 5.34
N PHE A 79 -10.89 15.86 4.05
CA PHE A 79 -11.10 14.65 3.28
C PHE A 79 -9.76 14.15 2.75
N VAL A 80 -9.53 12.85 2.85
CA VAL A 80 -8.31 12.20 2.36
C VAL A 80 -8.64 11.33 1.17
N ILE A 81 -8.17 11.73 -0.02
CA ILE A 81 -8.44 11.05 -1.28
C ILE A 81 -7.14 10.41 -1.79
N GLY A 82 -7.24 9.17 -2.25
CA GLY A 82 -6.12 8.45 -2.87
C GLY A 82 -5.62 7.26 -2.07
N SER A 83 -4.44 6.78 -2.42
CA SER A 83 -3.85 5.57 -1.86
C SER A 83 -3.63 5.58 -0.33
N PRO A 84 -3.42 6.72 0.36
CA PRO A 84 -3.34 6.71 1.82
C PRO A 84 -4.58 6.14 2.51
N ALA A 85 -5.76 6.31 1.91
CA ALA A 85 -7.03 5.85 2.45
C ALA A 85 -7.26 4.34 2.35
N PHE A 86 -6.43 3.59 1.60
CA PHE A 86 -6.65 2.17 1.36
C PHE A 86 -6.32 1.34 2.59
N PRO A 87 -7.27 0.54 3.12
CA PRO A 87 -7.01 -0.35 4.25
C PRO A 87 -6.19 -1.58 3.85
N GLN A 88 -6.16 -1.95 2.57
CA GLN A 88 -5.45 -3.08 2.01
C GLN A 88 -4.97 -2.79 0.60
N ASN A 89 -3.90 -3.49 0.18
CA ASN A 89 -3.42 -3.51 -1.19
C ASN A 89 -3.69 -4.84 -1.86
N ALA A 90 -3.97 -4.78 -3.16
CA ALA A 90 -3.86 -5.96 -4.01
C ALA A 90 -2.39 -6.36 -4.20
N GLY A 91 -2.13 -7.62 -4.55
CA GLY A 91 -0.77 -8.13 -4.76
C GLY A 91 -0.07 -7.66 -6.04
N TYR A 92 -0.57 -6.63 -6.69
CA TYR A 92 -0.01 -5.99 -7.88
C TYR A 92 -0.19 -4.48 -7.80
N ASN A 93 0.45 -3.72 -8.71
CA ASN A 93 0.47 -2.25 -8.70
C ASN A 93 -0.92 -1.63 -8.46
N PRO A 94 -1.20 -1.04 -7.29
CA PRO A 94 -2.56 -0.56 -6.96
C PRO A 94 -2.87 0.84 -7.48
N ALA A 95 -1.91 1.54 -8.08
CA ALA A 95 -2.05 2.95 -8.45
C ALA A 95 -3.17 3.30 -9.47
N PRO A 96 -3.61 2.41 -10.39
CA PRO A 96 -4.73 2.71 -11.29
C PRO A 96 -6.13 2.74 -10.64
N TRP A 97 -6.24 2.37 -9.37
CA TRP A 97 -7.51 2.21 -8.65
C TRP A 97 -8.17 3.51 -8.18
N GLY A 98 -7.73 4.66 -8.64
CA GLY A 98 -8.41 5.94 -8.43
C GLY A 98 -9.86 6.02 -8.98
N ARG A 99 -10.33 4.94 -9.64
CA ARG A 99 -11.72 4.72 -10.04
C ARG A 99 -12.34 3.50 -9.34
N SER A 100 -11.82 3.09 -8.19
CA SER A 100 -12.41 2.01 -7.41
C SER A 100 -13.90 2.30 -7.13
N PRO A 101 -14.78 1.28 -7.17
CA PRO A 101 -16.15 1.40 -6.71
C PRO A 101 -16.28 1.78 -5.22
N ILE A 102 -15.16 1.90 -4.51
CA ILE A 102 -15.07 2.43 -3.13
C ILE A 102 -15.02 3.96 -3.13
N SER A 103 -14.81 4.62 -4.28
CA SER A 103 -14.99 6.08 -4.36
C SER A 103 -16.45 6.40 -4.01
N PRO A 104 -16.72 7.16 -2.95
CA PRO A 104 -18.08 7.56 -2.64
C PRO A 104 -18.67 8.25 -3.87
N PRO A 105 -19.94 8.05 -4.18
CA PRO A 105 -20.58 8.81 -5.26
C PRO A 105 -20.39 10.29 -4.94
N MET A 106 -20.01 11.09 -5.94
CA MET A 106 -19.76 12.55 -5.82
C MET A 106 -20.90 13.35 -5.17
N ARG A 107 -22.04 12.69 -4.89
CA ARG A 107 -23.18 13.29 -4.19
C ARG A 107 -22.90 13.69 -2.74
N SER A 108 -21.83 13.17 -2.12
CA SER A 108 -21.51 13.52 -0.72
C SER A 108 -20.97 14.94 -0.55
N PHE A 109 -20.54 15.60 -1.62
CA PHE A 109 -20.08 16.99 -1.58
C PHE A 109 -21.19 18.03 -1.81
N GLN A 110 -22.42 17.60 -2.10
CA GLN A 110 -23.54 18.51 -2.39
C GLN A 110 -24.35 18.92 -1.16
N ASN A 111 -24.05 18.37 0.02
CA ASN A 111 -24.78 18.60 1.27
C ASN A 111 -23.89 19.16 2.40
N ILE A 112 -22.86 19.93 2.07
CA ILE A 112 -22.05 20.70 3.05
C ILE A 112 -22.42 22.16 2.92
#